data_7af84bc15c444f55ffffda83b94ac7ca
#
_entry.id   7af84bc15c444f55ffffda83b94ac7ca
#
_cell.length_a   1.000
_cell.length_b   1.000
_cell.length_c   1.000
_cell.angle_alpha   90.00
_cell.angle_beta   90.00
_cell.angle_gamma   90.00
#
_symmetry.space_group_name_H-M   'P 1'
#
loop_
_entity.id
_entity.type
_entity.pdbx_description
1 polymer ?
#
loop_
_entity_poly.entity_id
_entity_poly.type
_entity_poly.pdbx_seq_one_letter_code
_entity_poly.pdbx_strand_id
1 'polypeptide(L)'
;ERWNLEALDHRRLSMPAIQFSREYLCEPIHDVASMFPNDILEKARDKDLVLLDRAETDYDEEGEPVGVFGQHFIGWDTAIASDKNADFTAMLVLRTPPNDNVKQIVGIVHEKGLGGAAQKKHILLLNNRFKPDLIELEGNNFQRMFAAELKDMREDIPIKTFMTTRQRKES
;
A
#
# COMPACT_ATOMS: atom_id res chain seq x y z
N GLU A 1 11.86 -37.21 4.58
CA GLU A 1 12.62 -35.93 4.51
C GLU A 1 12.33 -35.25 3.17
N ARG A 2 11.95 -33.97 3.22
CA ARG A 2 11.53 -33.24 2.02
C ARG A 2 12.70 -32.81 1.11
N TRP A 3 13.88 -32.62 1.71
CA TRP A 3 15.07 -32.15 1.03
C TRP A 3 16.31 -32.91 1.54
N ASN A 4 17.03 -33.54 0.63
CA ASN A 4 18.36 -34.05 0.91
C ASN A 4 19.44 -33.00 0.55
N LEU A 5 20.66 -33.19 0.98
CA LEU A 5 21.77 -32.26 0.77
C LEU A 5 22.03 -32.00 -0.73
N GLU A 6 21.98 -33.03 -1.54
CA GLU A 6 22.21 -32.94 -2.98
C GLU A 6 21.12 -32.08 -3.67
N ALA A 7 19.86 -32.23 -3.30
CA ALA A 7 18.75 -31.41 -3.79
C ALA A 7 18.88 -29.95 -3.35
N LEU A 8 19.38 -29.69 -2.13
CA LEU A 8 19.65 -28.34 -1.65
C LEU A 8 20.80 -27.69 -2.39
N ASP A 9 21.88 -28.40 -2.64
CA ASP A 9 23.02 -27.90 -3.42
C ASP A 9 22.62 -27.56 -4.86
N HIS A 10 21.81 -28.41 -5.47
CA HIS A 10 21.27 -28.13 -6.82
C HIS A 10 20.41 -26.84 -6.81
N ARG A 11 19.56 -26.66 -5.78
CA ARG A 11 18.77 -25.43 -5.63
C ARG A 11 19.64 -24.20 -5.42
N ARG A 12 20.68 -24.32 -4.59
CA ARG A 12 21.66 -23.24 -4.35
C ARG A 12 22.34 -22.74 -5.62
N LEU A 13 22.65 -23.66 -6.54
CA LEU A 13 23.27 -23.33 -7.81
C LEU A 13 22.27 -22.79 -8.86
N SER A 14 20.97 -23.06 -8.69
CA SER A 14 19.93 -22.71 -9.67
C SER A 14 19.18 -21.40 -9.37
N MET A 15 19.51 -20.72 -8.28
CA MET A 15 18.85 -19.46 -7.89
C MET A 15 19.82 -18.44 -7.26
N PRO A 16 19.47 -17.15 -7.23
CA PRO A 16 20.27 -16.14 -6.56
C PRO A 16 20.54 -16.47 -5.08
N ALA A 17 21.74 -16.20 -4.58
CA ALA A 17 22.16 -16.53 -3.21
C ALA A 17 21.22 -15.92 -2.14
N ILE A 18 20.75 -14.70 -2.37
CA ILE A 18 19.80 -14.00 -1.47
C ILE A 18 18.46 -14.75 -1.41
N GLN A 19 17.99 -15.24 -2.53
CA GLN A 19 16.73 -16.00 -2.57
C GLN A 19 16.90 -17.34 -1.86
N PHE A 20 18.04 -18.02 -2.06
CA PHE A 20 18.34 -19.27 -1.36
C PHE A 20 18.43 -19.08 0.15
N SER A 21 19.14 -18.05 0.62
CA SER A 21 19.23 -17.73 2.06
C SER A 21 17.85 -17.52 2.68
N ARG A 22 16.98 -16.77 2.01
CA ARG A 22 15.64 -16.48 2.52
C ARG A 22 14.74 -17.71 2.55
N GLU A 23 14.73 -18.52 1.47
CA GLU A 23 13.77 -19.60 1.29
C GLU A 23 14.18 -20.91 1.96
N TYR A 24 15.48 -21.17 2.07
CA TYR A 24 16.01 -22.43 2.55
C TYR A 24 16.81 -22.34 3.84
N LEU A 25 17.49 -21.23 4.09
CA LEU A 25 18.29 -21.06 5.32
C LEU A 25 17.53 -20.28 6.39
N CYS A 26 16.37 -19.70 6.06
CA CYS A 26 15.62 -18.80 6.97
C CYS A 26 16.47 -17.65 7.51
N GLU A 27 17.51 -17.27 6.78
CA GLU A 27 18.37 -16.14 7.16
C GLU A 27 17.68 -14.83 6.75
N PRO A 28 17.55 -13.86 7.67
CA PRO A 28 17.02 -12.56 7.31
C PRO A 28 17.94 -11.92 6.25
N ILE A 29 17.34 -11.25 5.28
CA ILE A 29 18.08 -10.46 4.30
C ILE A 29 18.89 -9.42 5.07
N HIS A 30 20.22 -9.40 4.88
CA HIS A 30 21.04 -8.32 5.42
C HIS A 30 20.51 -6.97 4.91
N ASP A 31 20.44 -5.99 5.78
CA ASP A 31 19.94 -4.65 5.50
C ASP A 31 20.56 -4.01 4.24
N VAL A 32 21.86 -4.28 4.03
CA VAL A 32 22.61 -3.84 2.83
C VAL A 32 22.07 -4.41 1.51
N ALA A 33 21.42 -5.58 1.54
CA ALA A 33 20.83 -6.23 0.38
C ALA A 33 19.32 -5.95 0.25
N SER A 34 18.74 -5.20 1.18
CA SER A 34 17.36 -4.77 1.12
C SER A 34 17.16 -3.71 0.03
N MET A 35 16.04 -3.79 -0.69
CA MET A 35 15.63 -2.73 -1.63
C MET A 35 15.43 -1.39 -0.89
N PHE A 36 15.03 -1.45 0.37
CA PHE A 36 14.83 -0.31 1.27
C PHE A 36 15.62 -0.54 2.56
N PRO A 37 16.94 -0.26 2.59
CA PRO A 37 17.75 -0.31 3.80
C PRO A 37 17.21 0.62 4.88
N ASN A 38 17.40 0.27 6.14
CA ASN A 38 16.87 1.02 7.28
C ASN A 38 17.36 2.46 7.32
N ASP A 39 18.59 2.72 6.93
CA ASP A 39 19.15 4.08 6.88
C ASP A 39 18.44 4.97 5.84
N ILE A 40 17.99 4.39 4.72
CA ILE A 40 17.19 5.10 3.71
C ILE A 40 15.79 5.36 4.25
N LEU A 41 15.17 4.36 4.90
CA LEU A 41 13.84 4.52 5.51
C LEU A 41 13.84 5.60 6.60
N GLU A 42 14.87 5.63 7.46
CA GLU A 42 14.98 6.65 8.51
C GLU A 42 15.23 8.05 7.93
N LYS A 43 16.00 8.18 6.85
CA LYS A 43 16.19 9.46 6.14
C LYS A 43 14.90 9.94 5.45
N ALA A 44 14.09 9.01 4.94
CA ALA A 44 12.81 9.33 4.32
C ALA A 44 11.71 9.66 5.34
N ARG A 45 11.93 9.32 6.63
CA ARG A 45 10.97 9.56 7.69
C ARG A 45 10.96 11.04 8.09
N ASP A 46 9.89 11.72 7.74
CA ASP A 46 9.61 13.06 8.25
C ASP A 46 8.86 12.95 9.58
N LYS A 47 9.54 13.33 10.67
CA LYS A 47 8.97 13.27 12.03
C LYS A 47 8.04 14.44 12.33
N ASP A 48 8.17 15.50 11.55
CA ASP A 48 7.42 16.74 11.71
C ASP A 48 6.22 16.80 10.74
N LEU A 49 6.03 15.76 9.92
CA LEU A 49 4.91 15.67 9.00
C LEU A 49 3.60 15.61 9.78
N VAL A 50 2.84 16.68 9.73
CA VAL A 50 1.48 16.74 10.25
C VAL A 50 0.54 16.18 9.21
N LEU A 51 -0.31 15.23 9.61
CA LEU A 51 -1.40 14.75 8.76
C LEU A 51 -2.42 15.87 8.60
N LEU A 52 -2.34 16.56 7.46
CA LEU A 52 -3.29 17.61 7.12
C LEU A 52 -4.56 16.97 6.59
N ASP A 53 -5.69 17.29 7.21
CA ASP A 53 -6.99 17.01 6.62
C ASP A 53 -7.21 17.97 5.44
N ARG A 54 -7.52 17.44 4.26
CA ARG A 54 -7.73 18.28 3.07
C ARG A 54 -8.83 19.32 3.31
N ALA A 55 -9.84 18.97 4.11
CA ALA A 55 -10.93 19.87 4.42
C ALA A 55 -10.56 21.03 5.37
N GLU A 56 -9.52 20.86 6.20
CA GLU A 56 -9.10 21.89 7.17
C GLU A 56 -8.10 22.88 6.60
N THR A 57 -7.51 22.57 5.45
CA THR A 57 -6.43 23.36 4.85
C THR A 57 -6.81 24.04 3.55
N ASP A 58 -8.08 23.85 3.13
CA ASP A 58 -8.50 24.27 1.79
C ASP A 58 -8.82 25.78 1.69
N TYR A 59 -9.07 26.48 2.82
CA TYR A 59 -9.51 27.88 2.77
C TYR A 59 -8.96 28.69 3.96
N ASP A 60 -8.54 29.92 3.70
CA ASP A 60 -8.23 30.90 4.74
C ASP A 60 -9.49 31.54 5.35
N GLU A 61 -9.28 32.51 6.25
CA GLU A 61 -10.37 33.22 6.90
C GLU A 61 -11.19 34.05 5.90
N GLU A 62 -10.62 34.38 4.74
CA GLU A 62 -11.28 35.08 3.65
C GLU A 62 -11.99 34.13 2.66
N GLY A 63 -11.85 32.81 2.85
CA GLY A 63 -12.45 31.79 2.00
C GLY A 63 -11.66 31.48 0.73
N GLU A 64 -10.41 31.95 0.65
CA GLU A 64 -9.52 31.63 -0.46
C GLU A 64 -8.73 30.32 -0.17
N PRO A 65 -8.43 29.51 -1.18
CA PRO A 65 -7.68 28.28 -1.00
C PRO A 65 -6.27 28.57 -0.49
N VAL A 66 -6.02 28.17 0.76
CA VAL A 66 -4.70 28.32 1.39
C VAL A 66 -3.92 27.04 1.27
N GLY A 67 -2.82 27.15 0.60
CA GLY A 67 -1.87 26.07 0.55
C GLY A 67 -2.01 25.17 -0.66
N VAL A 68 -1.00 24.46 -0.81
CA VAL A 68 -0.71 23.70 -2.00
C VAL A 68 -1.01 22.24 -1.66
N PHE A 69 -2.26 21.82 -1.86
CA PHE A 69 -2.73 20.54 -1.34
C PHE A 69 -2.09 19.35 -2.05
N GLY A 70 -1.77 19.49 -3.31
CA GLY A 70 -1.33 18.37 -4.11
C GLY A 70 -2.43 17.31 -4.34
N GLN A 71 -2.08 16.31 -5.08
CA GLN A 71 -2.96 15.18 -5.36
C GLN A 71 -2.83 14.13 -4.27
N HIS A 72 -3.94 13.45 -3.97
CA HIS A 72 -3.96 12.32 -3.05
C HIS A 72 -4.33 11.05 -3.80
N PHE A 73 -3.60 9.98 -3.50
CA PHE A 73 -3.82 8.66 -4.07
C PHE A 73 -3.93 7.65 -2.94
N ILE A 74 -4.81 6.67 -3.08
CA ILE A 74 -4.91 5.56 -2.13
C ILE A 74 -4.57 4.28 -2.85
N GLY A 75 -3.53 3.57 -2.39
CA GLY A 75 -3.28 2.19 -2.75
C GLY A 75 -3.94 1.27 -1.75
N TRP A 76 -4.68 0.27 -2.23
CA TRP A 76 -5.38 -0.68 -1.38
C TRP A 76 -5.07 -2.11 -1.77
N ASP A 77 -4.40 -2.83 -0.87
CA ASP A 77 -4.16 -4.26 -0.92
C ASP A 77 -5.09 -4.97 0.08
N THR A 78 -5.93 -5.85 -0.44
CA THR A 78 -6.97 -6.51 0.35
C THR A 78 -6.56 -7.90 0.79
N ALA A 79 -6.76 -8.24 2.06
CA ALA A 79 -6.81 -9.63 2.52
C ALA A 79 -8.27 -10.13 2.56
N ILE A 80 -8.51 -11.31 2.02
CA ILE A 80 -9.86 -11.86 1.86
C ILE A 80 -10.34 -12.57 3.11
N ALA A 81 -9.42 -13.21 3.85
CA ALA A 81 -9.75 -13.99 5.03
C ALA A 81 -9.86 -13.09 6.27
N SER A 82 -10.86 -13.37 7.10
CA SER A 82 -11.10 -12.68 8.38
C SER A 82 -10.64 -13.47 9.60
N ASP A 83 -9.88 -14.55 9.40
CA ASP A 83 -9.35 -15.38 10.47
C ASP A 83 -7.97 -14.91 10.98
N LYS A 84 -7.50 -15.54 12.07
CA LYS A 84 -6.21 -15.19 12.69
C LYS A 84 -4.99 -15.49 11.79
N ASN A 85 -5.17 -16.28 10.74
CA ASN A 85 -4.12 -16.63 9.78
C ASN A 85 -4.23 -15.82 8.48
N ALA A 86 -5.20 -14.91 8.39
CA ALA A 86 -5.37 -14.01 7.26
C ALA A 86 -4.10 -13.18 7.02
N ASP A 87 -3.89 -12.79 5.79
CA ASP A 87 -2.89 -11.78 5.45
C ASP A 87 -3.32 -10.40 5.95
N PHE A 88 -2.41 -9.47 5.94
CA PHE A 88 -2.71 -8.08 6.28
C PHE A 88 -3.47 -7.39 5.14
N THR A 89 -4.47 -6.63 5.50
CA THR A 89 -5.01 -5.59 4.62
C THR A 89 -4.18 -4.34 4.80
N ALA A 90 -3.74 -3.75 3.70
CA ALA A 90 -3.00 -2.50 3.71
C ALA A 90 -3.71 -1.44 2.86
N MET A 91 -3.85 -0.23 3.40
CA MET A 91 -4.29 0.95 2.67
C MET A 91 -3.29 2.06 2.93
N LEU A 92 -2.75 2.64 1.88
CA LEU A 92 -1.73 3.67 1.95
C LEU A 92 -2.23 4.92 1.26
N VAL A 93 -2.20 6.05 1.96
CA VAL A 93 -2.52 7.35 1.38
C VAL A 93 -1.24 8.06 1.01
N LEU A 94 -1.05 8.30 -0.27
CA LEU A 94 0.06 9.01 -0.85
C LEU A 94 -0.38 10.43 -1.23
N ARG A 95 0.38 11.43 -0.81
CA ARG A 95 0.24 12.81 -1.24
C ARG A 95 1.39 13.20 -2.16
N THR A 96 1.09 13.86 -3.25
CA THR A 96 2.06 14.52 -4.11
C THR A 96 1.84 16.03 -4.03
N PRO A 97 2.69 16.77 -3.29
CA PRO A 97 2.61 18.21 -3.25
C PRO A 97 2.78 18.80 -4.66
N PRO A 98 2.05 19.87 -5.03
CA PRO A 98 2.33 20.58 -6.27
C PRO A 98 3.71 21.22 -6.17
N ASN A 99 4.40 21.27 -7.29
CA ASN A 99 5.76 21.86 -7.40
C ASN A 99 6.85 21.13 -6.59
N ASP A 100 6.58 19.95 -6.04
CA ASP A 100 7.57 19.12 -5.37
C ASP A 100 7.51 17.70 -5.95
N ASN A 101 8.68 17.10 -6.18
CA ASN A 101 8.79 15.71 -6.60
C ASN A 101 8.76 14.73 -5.43
N VAL A 102 8.71 15.22 -4.20
CA VAL A 102 8.65 14.40 -2.99
C VAL A 102 7.24 13.84 -2.83
N LYS A 103 7.14 12.54 -2.73
CA LYS A 103 5.90 11.84 -2.42
C LYS A 103 5.84 11.56 -0.93
N GLN A 104 4.74 11.90 -0.30
CA GLN A 104 4.55 11.79 1.14
C GLN A 104 3.51 10.72 1.48
N ILE A 105 3.83 9.84 2.41
CA ILE A 105 2.85 8.92 2.99
C ILE A 105 2.16 9.68 4.13
N VAL A 106 0.87 9.97 3.96
CA VAL A 106 0.09 10.78 4.90
C VAL A 106 -0.99 10.01 5.65
N GLY A 107 -1.21 8.76 5.29
CA GLY A 107 -2.14 7.88 6.00
C GLY A 107 -1.82 6.42 5.72
N ILE A 108 -2.06 5.57 6.72
CA ILE A 108 -1.89 4.13 6.60
C ILE A 108 -2.94 3.41 7.43
N VAL A 109 -3.51 2.35 6.85
CA VAL A 109 -4.22 1.28 7.55
C VAL A 109 -3.45 0.00 7.27
N HIS A 110 -3.03 -0.71 8.30
CA HIS A 110 -2.31 -1.96 8.18
C HIS A 110 -2.79 -2.90 9.27
N GLU A 111 -3.79 -3.69 8.95
CA GLU A 111 -4.50 -4.52 9.93
C GLU A 111 -4.71 -5.94 9.42
N LYS A 112 -4.63 -6.89 10.35
CA LYS A 112 -4.83 -8.31 10.08
C LYS A 112 -6.28 -8.71 10.33
N GLY A 113 -6.82 -9.55 9.45
CA GLY A 113 -8.15 -10.12 9.65
C GLY A 113 -9.31 -9.14 9.47
N LEU A 114 -9.12 -8.06 8.72
CA LEU A 114 -10.21 -7.15 8.39
C LEU A 114 -11.20 -7.79 7.44
N GLY A 115 -12.42 -8.03 7.91
CA GLY A 115 -13.53 -8.45 7.03
C GLY A 115 -13.92 -7.38 6.01
N GLY A 116 -14.55 -7.78 4.92
CA GLY A 116 -14.87 -6.88 3.80
C GLY A 116 -15.69 -5.64 4.18
N ALA A 117 -16.63 -5.75 5.13
CA ALA A 117 -17.39 -4.61 5.61
C ALA A 117 -16.51 -3.58 6.34
N ALA A 118 -15.55 -4.05 7.16
CA ALA A 118 -14.60 -3.19 7.86
C ALA A 118 -13.65 -2.50 6.86
N GLN A 119 -13.16 -3.22 5.86
CA GLN A 119 -12.33 -2.65 4.81
C GLN A 119 -13.06 -1.54 4.04
N LYS A 120 -14.32 -1.77 3.65
CA LYS A 120 -15.16 -0.75 3.00
C LYS A 120 -15.35 0.49 3.88
N LYS A 121 -15.57 0.29 5.18
CA LYS A 121 -15.67 1.40 6.14
C LYS A 121 -14.39 2.23 6.19
N HIS A 122 -13.22 1.59 6.26
CA HIS A 122 -11.93 2.29 6.26
C HIS A 122 -11.71 3.09 4.98
N ILE A 123 -11.99 2.50 3.82
CA ILE A 123 -11.79 3.20 2.55
C ILE A 123 -12.74 4.41 2.41
N LEU A 124 -13.97 4.32 2.90
CA LEU A 124 -14.90 5.44 2.92
C LEU A 124 -14.46 6.55 3.89
N LEU A 125 -13.91 6.20 5.04
CA LEU A 125 -13.32 7.17 5.98
C LEU A 125 -12.12 7.89 5.36
N LEU A 126 -11.21 7.15 4.73
CA LEU A 126 -10.06 7.72 4.03
C LEU A 126 -10.49 8.60 2.85
N ASN A 127 -11.50 8.15 2.07
CA ASN A 127 -12.07 8.94 0.98
C ASN A 127 -12.67 10.26 1.48
N ASN A 128 -13.40 10.22 2.58
CA ASN A 128 -14.00 11.42 3.16
C ASN A 128 -12.94 12.40 3.69
N ARG A 129 -11.89 11.85 4.32
CA ARG A 129 -10.82 12.66 4.92
C ARG A 129 -9.89 13.28 3.89
N PHE A 130 -9.41 12.49 2.95
CA PHE A 130 -8.34 12.92 2.03
C PHE A 130 -8.85 13.35 0.66
N LYS A 131 -10.12 13.08 0.31
CA LYS A 131 -10.69 13.38 -1.01
C LYS A 131 -9.75 12.98 -2.14
N PRO A 132 -9.35 11.70 -2.24
CA PRO A 132 -8.33 11.26 -3.19
C PRO A 132 -8.79 11.47 -4.63
N ASP A 133 -7.83 11.72 -5.51
CA ASP A 133 -8.05 11.78 -6.95
C ASP A 133 -8.19 10.39 -7.56
N LEU A 134 -7.60 9.39 -6.89
CA LEU A 134 -7.67 7.99 -7.32
C LEU A 134 -7.50 7.04 -6.14
N ILE A 135 -8.32 5.99 -6.12
CA ILE A 135 -8.14 4.82 -5.24
C ILE A 135 -7.82 3.64 -6.15
N GLU A 136 -6.62 3.09 -6.02
CA GLU A 136 -6.20 1.91 -6.75
C GLU A 136 -6.31 0.65 -5.90
N LEU A 137 -7.01 -0.34 -6.44
CA LEU A 137 -7.22 -1.64 -5.84
C LEU A 137 -6.64 -2.73 -6.75
N GLU A 138 -5.70 -3.55 -6.24
CA GLU A 138 -5.20 -4.70 -7.00
C GLU A 138 -6.34 -5.69 -7.24
N GLY A 139 -6.65 -5.93 -8.51
CA GLY A 139 -7.91 -6.55 -8.91
C GLY A 139 -7.80 -8.01 -9.35
N ASN A 140 -8.20 -8.92 -8.50
CA ASN A 140 -8.78 -10.20 -8.94
C ASN A 140 -10.32 -10.09 -8.95
N ASN A 141 -11.02 -11.20 -9.21
CA ASN A 141 -12.48 -11.18 -9.33
C ASN A 141 -13.20 -10.67 -8.07
N PHE A 142 -12.66 -10.94 -6.90
CA PHE A 142 -13.26 -10.54 -5.62
C PHE A 142 -13.11 -9.03 -5.37
N GLN A 143 -11.94 -8.48 -5.65
CA GLN A 143 -11.68 -7.04 -5.50
C GLN A 143 -12.51 -6.20 -6.47
N ARG A 144 -12.80 -6.73 -7.67
CA ARG A 144 -13.73 -6.08 -8.61
C ARG A 144 -15.16 -5.99 -8.04
N MET A 145 -15.61 -7.00 -7.32
CA MET A 145 -16.89 -6.94 -6.60
C MET A 145 -16.87 -5.84 -5.53
N PHE A 146 -15.79 -5.72 -4.76
CA PHE A 146 -15.64 -4.64 -3.78
C PHE A 146 -15.72 -3.26 -4.42
N ALA A 147 -15.01 -3.06 -5.53
CA ALA A 147 -15.04 -1.80 -6.24
C ALA A 147 -16.45 -1.47 -6.78
N ALA A 148 -17.17 -2.47 -7.29
CA ALA A 148 -18.55 -2.30 -7.76
C ALA A 148 -19.48 -1.92 -6.60
N GLU A 149 -19.47 -2.67 -5.50
CA GLU A 149 -20.29 -2.37 -4.31
C GLU A 149 -20.02 -0.98 -3.73
N LEU A 150 -18.75 -0.53 -3.72
CA LEU A 150 -18.42 0.83 -3.26
C LEU A 150 -18.97 1.91 -4.20
N LYS A 151 -18.94 1.68 -5.51
CA LYS A 151 -19.55 2.60 -6.49
C LYS A 151 -21.06 2.63 -6.39
N ASP A 152 -21.69 1.50 -6.09
CA ASP A 152 -23.15 1.45 -5.85
C ASP A 152 -23.52 2.22 -4.58
N MET A 153 -22.66 2.22 -3.57
CA MET A 153 -22.85 3.00 -2.33
C MET A 153 -22.58 4.50 -2.53
N ARG A 154 -21.60 4.83 -3.37
CA ARG A 154 -21.16 6.19 -3.66
C ARG A 154 -20.64 6.29 -5.09
N GLU A 155 -21.39 6.90 -5.98
CA GLU A 155 -21.03 7.07 -7.39
C GLU A 155 -19.77 7.94 -7.58
N ASP A 156 -19.52 8.88 -6.65
CA ASP A 156 -18.42 9.84 -6.71
C ASP A 156 -17.07 9.26 -6.26
N ILE A 157 -17.02 7.99 -5.77
CA ILE A 157 -15.77 7.40 -5.32
C ILE A 157 -14.81 7.09 -6.50
N PRO A 158 -13.58 7.63 -6.50
CA PRO A 158 -12.67 7.53 -7.64
C PRO A 158 -11.88 6.21 -7.65
N ILE A 159 -12.57 5.07 -7.52
CA ILE A 159 -11.94 3.75 -7.42
C ILE A 159 -11.73 3.10 -8.78
N LYS A 160 -10.52 2.57 -9.00
CA LYS A 160 -10.15 1.73 -10.15
C LYS A 160 -9.47 0.44 -9.68
N THR A 161 -9.68 -0.62 -10.45
CA THR A 161 -8.97 -1.88 -10.26
C THR A 161 -7.90 -2.03 -11.34
N PHE A 162 -6.73 -2.54 -10.96
CA PHE A 162 -5.68 -2.90 -11.90
C PHE A 162 -5.29 -4.37 -11.73
N MET A 163 -4.79 -4.98 -12.79
CA MET A 163 -4.28 -6.35 -12.73
C MET A 163 -2.75 -6.33 -12.75
N THR A 164 -2.16 -6.97 -11.76
CA THR A 164 -0.70 -7.18 -11.73
C THR A 164 -0.37 -8.33 -12.66
N THR A 165 0.28 -8.03 -13.77
CA THR A 165 0.87 -9.05 -14.65
C THR A 165 2.29 -9.36 -14.18
N ARG A 166 2.79 -10.58 -14.49
CA ARG A 166 4.16 -11.01 -14.12
C ARG A 166 5.24 -10.01 -14.54
N GLN A 167 5.06 -9.33 -15.67
CA GLN A 167 5.97 -8.31 -16.19
C GLN A 167 6.01 -7.00 -15.35
N ARG A 168 4.94 -6.67 -14.61
CA ARG A 168 4.92 -5.51 -13.72
C ARG A 168 5.59 -5.75 -12.37
N LYS A 169 5.86 -6.99 -12.00
CA LYS A 169 6.58 -7.34 -10.76
C LYS A 169 8.09 -7.29 -10.90
N GLU A 170 8.60 -7.20 -12.13
CA GLU A 170 10.04 -7.22 -12.46
C GLU A 170 10.57 -5.84 -12.91
N SER A 171 9.70 -4.85 -13.05
CA SER A 171 10.03 -3.47 -13.43
C SER A 171 9.98 -2.53 -12.20
#